data_3641499b86d627ac67fa39bea60b1f92
#
_entry.id   3641499b86d627ac67fa39bea60b1f92
#
_cell.length_a   1.000
_cell.length_b   1.000
_cell.length_c   1.000
_cell.angle_alpha   90.00
_cell.angle_beta   90.00
_cell.angle_gamma   90.00
#
_symmetry.space_group_name_H-M   'P 1'
#
loop_
_entity.id
_entity.type
_entity.pdbx_description
1 polymer ?
#
loop_
_entity_poly.entity_id
_entity_poly.type
_entity_poly.pdbx_seq_one_letter_code
_entity_poly.pdbx_strand_id
1 'polypeptide(L)'
;MNLSPRDRRALSWLVVAVLVGLVAYFWPAGDGSAAVVAPVGDPVRVAETRLARLRETAATAPAKEEVFKKASADLAAREKGILQAETAAQAQAQLLQIVRRLGAAENPAIDIRSTELNPIRPFGDSYGEASVAVQIECRIDQLVNLLAALETQPELVATTDLRVLSSNAKEKTVAVRITVSGIVPRRLVPEKAQGGKKTGGSSL
;
A
#
# COMPACT_ATOMS: atom_id res chain seq x y z
N MET A 1 30.42 34.15 38.76
CA MET A 1 29.30 34.47 39.61
C MET A 1 29.07 33.28 40.57
N ASN A 2 29.49 33.46 41.84
CA ASN A 2 29.33 32.40 42.84
C ASN A 2 27.95 32.50 43.46
N LEU A 3 27.06 31.64 43.02
CA LEU A 3 25.72 31.53 43.58
C LEU A 3 25.78 30.91 44.97
N SER A 4 25.15 31.58 45.96
CA SER A 4 25.03 31.13 47.33
C SER A 4 24.36 29.73 47.41
N PRO A 5 24.71 28.86 48.37
CA PRO A 5 24.07 27.53 48.52
C PRO A 5 22.56 27.61 48.77
N ARG A 6 22.06 28.78 49.22
CA ARG A 6 20.62 29.06 49.37
C ARG A 6 19.98 29.33 48.02
N ASP A 7 20.67 30.05 47.11
CA ASP A 7 20.14 30.38 45.79
C ASP A 7 20.08 29.12 44.92
N ARG A 8 21.01 28.19 45.03
CA ARG A 8 20.98 26.89 44.35
C ARG A 8 19.75 26.06 44.74
N ARG A 9 19.37 26.07 46.02
CA ARG A 9 18.15 25.38 46.48
C ARG A 9 16.89 26.07 45.94
N ALA A 10 16.86 27.39 45.98
CA ALA A 10 15.74 28.15 45.43
C ALA A 10 15.58 27.92 43.91
N LEU A 11 16.71 27.90 43.17
CA LEU A 11 16.71 27.63 41.75
C LEU A 11 16.24 26.19 41.42
N SER A 12 16.67 25.21 42.23
CA SER A 12 16.21 23.82 42.03
C SER A 12 14.70 23.67 42.27
N TRP A 13 14.13 24.34 43.25
CA TRP A 13 12.69 24.36 43.53
C TRP A 13 11.90 25.06 42.39
N LEU A 14 12.46 26.12 41.82
CA LEU A 14 11.85 26.82 40.70
C LEU A 14 11.83 25.94 39.45
N VAL A 15 12.93 25.21 39.15
CA VAL A 15 12.99 24.27 38.05
C VAL A 15 11.96 23.15 38.19
N VAL A 16 11.83 22.61 39.42
CA VAL A 16 10.81 21.58 39.68
C VAL A 16 9.39 22.12 39.53
N ALA A 17 9.12 23.33 39.99
CA ALA A 17 7.80 23.95 39.83
C ALA A 17 7.44 24.19 38.34
N VAL A 18 8.41 24.67 37.58
CA VAL A 18 8.23 24.85 36.10
C VAL A 18 8.01 23.50 35.39
N LEU A 19 8.76 22.46 35.78
CA LEU A 19 8.60 21.12 35.23
C LEU A 19 7.22 20.52 35.53
N VAL A 20 6.75 20.68 36.78
CA VAL A 20 5.40 20.25 37.19
C VAL A 20 4.31 21.02 36.45
N GLY A 21 4.50 22.33 36.30
CA GLY A 21 3.58 23.18 35.51
C GLY A 21 3.53 22.78 34.02
N LEU A 22 4.68 22.46 33.44
CA LEU A 22 4.80 21.99 32.07
C LEU A 22 4.14 20.62 31.88
N VAL A 23 4.37 19.70 32.82
CA VAL A 23 3.71 18.38 32.84
C VAL A 23 2.20 18.53 32.98
N ALA A 24 1.71 19.42 33.85
CA ALA A 24 0.28 19.70 33.98
C ALA A 24 -0.33 20.38 32.76
N TYR A 25 0.45 21.20 32.04
CA TYR A 25 0.00 21.87 30.82
C TYR A 25 -0.01 20.93 29.60
N PHE A 26 0.99 20.06 29.45
CA PHE A 26 1.08 19.10 28.34
C PHE A 26 0.43 17.76 28.63
N TRP A 27 0.08 17.48 29.90
CA TRP A 27 -0.74 16.31 30.17
C TRP A 27 -2.09 16.57 29.57
N PRO A 28 -2.53 15.82 28.54
CA PRO A 28 -3.89 15.94 28.08
C PRO A 28 -4.72 15.69 29.34
N ALA A 29 -5.43 16.71 29.80
CA ALA A 29 -6.43 16.53 30.83
C ALA A 29 -7.29 15.38 30.28
N GLY A 30 -6.99 14.18 30.79
CA GLY A 30 -7.84 13.05 30.47
C GLY A 30 -9.23 13.58 30.72
N ASP A 31 -10.13 13.40 29.77
CA ASP A 31 -11.54 13.76 29.89
C ASP A 31 -12.04 13.24 31.23
N GLY A 32 -11.62 13.96 32.28
CA GLY A 32 -12.32 13.93 33.52
C GLY A 32 -13.72 14.31 33.11
N SER A 33 -14.57 13.32 32.96
CA SER A 33 -15.98 13.49 32.95
C SER A 33 -16.30 14.44 34.09
N ALA A 34 -16.22 15.76 33.80
CA ALA A 34 -16.99 16.69 34.55
C ALA A 34 -18.37 16.07 34.44
N ALA A 35 -18.80 15.48 35.56
CA ALA A 35 -20.17 15.11 35.72
C ALA A 35 -20.91 16.42 35.38
N VAL A 36 -21.23 16.57 34.09
CA VAL A 36 -22.20 17.54 33.67
C VAL A 36 -23.40 17.10 34.46
N VAL A 37 -23.65 17.84 35.57
CA VAL A 37 -24.92 17.82 36.24
C VAL A 37 -25.88 18.25 35.15
N ALA A 38 -26.29 17.27 34.37
CA ALA A 38 -27.32 17.44 33.37
C ALA A 38 -28.47 18.06 34.16
N PRO A 39 -29.02 19.21 33.70
CA PRO A 39 -30.23 19.71 34.30
C PRO A 39 -31.16 18.52 34.35
N VAL A 40 -31.83 18.35 35.49
CA VAL A 40 -32.84 17.28 35.73
C VAL A 40 -33.94 17.47 34.71
N GLY A 41 -33.60 17.27 33.44
CA GLY A 41 -34.49 17.14 32.32
C GLY A 41 -34.95 15.69 32.30
N ASP A 42 -36.21 15.52 32.44
CA ASP A 42 -37.00 14.31 32.46
C ASP A 42 -36.25 13.09 31.92
N PRO A 43 -35.77 12.15 32.77
CA PRO A 43 -34.95 11.01 32.32
C PRO A 43 -35.66 10.17 31.26
N VAL A 44 -36.99 10.27 31.21
CA VAL A 44 -37.86 9.64 30.20
C VAL A 44 -37.60 10.23 28.82
N ARG A 45 -37.51 11.57 28.67
CA ARG A 45 -37.25 12.23 27.40
C ARG A 45 -35.86 11.89 26.83
N VAL A 46 -34.85 11.78 27.69
CA VAL A 46 -33.52 11.36 27.26
C VAL A 46 -33.52 9.91 26.79
N ALA A 47 -34.21 9.04 27.52
CA ALA A 47 -34.40 7.63 27.14
C ALA A 47 -35.19 7.48 25.83
N GLU A 48 -36.26 8.24 25.62
CA GLU A 48 -37.04 8.26 24.39
C GLU A 48 -36.20 8.73 23.18
N THR A 49 -35.44 9.80 23.34
CA THR A 49 -34.55 10.30 22.28
C THR A 49 -33.49 9.27 21.89
N ARG A 50 -32.92 8.59 22.90
CA ARG A 50 -31.93 7.53 22.69
C ARG A 50 -32.57 6.32 21.98
N LEU A 51 -33.78 5.96 22.37
CA LEU A 51 -34.54 4.86 21.78
C LEU A 51 -34.92 5.18 20.32
N ALA A 52 -35.35 6.41 20.04
CA ALA A 52 -35.61 6.87 18.68
C ALA A 52 -34.37 6.77 17.77
N ARG A 53 -33.20 7.24 18.25
CA ARG A 53 -31.91 7.12 17.51
C ARG A 53 -31.53 5.66 17.29
N LEU A 54 -31.70 4.80 18.28
CA LEU A 54 -31.40 3.37 18.15
C LEU A 54 -32.32 2.68 17.14
N ARG A 55 -33.60 3.06 17.11
CA ARG A 55 -34.54 2.56 16.11
C ARG A 55 -34.20 3.02 14.71
N GLU A 56 -33.79 4.28 14.54
CA GLU A 56 -33.36 4.83 13.25
C GLU A 56 -32.08 4.12 12.76
N THR A 57 -31.10 3.94 13.65
CA THR A 57 -29.87 3.18 13.29
C THR A 57 -30.17 1.72 12.97
N ALA A 58 -31.08 1.08 13.71
CA ALA A 58 -31.51 -0.29 13.44
C ALA A 58 -32.24 -0.40 12.09
N ALA A 59 -33.09 0.59 11.75
CA ALA A 59 -33.80 0.62 10.48
C ALA A 59 -32.86 0.82 9.28
N THR A 60 -31.75 1.57 9.45
CA THR A 60 -30.76 1.80 8.37
C THR A 60 -29.71 0.70 8.28
N ALA A 61 -29.55 -0.14 9.30
CA ALA A 61 -28.54 -1.20 9.35
C ALA A 61 -28.62 -2.19 8.16
N PRO A 62 -29.80 -2.74 7.80
CA PRO A 62 -29.88 -3.71 6.70
C PRO A 62 -29.50 -3.10 5.35
N ALA A 63 -29.88 -1.85 5.09
CA ALA A 63 -29.51 -1.18 3.85
C ALA A 63 -27.97 -0.95 3.76
N LYS A 64 -27.35 -0.57 4.86
CA LYS A 64 -25.87 -0.42 4.94
C LYS A 64 -25.18 -1.77 4.76
N GLU A 65 -25.73 -2.83 5.31
CA GLU A 65 -25.18 -4.19 5.17
C GLU A 65 -25.24 -4.68 3.73
N GLU A 66 -26.34 -4.40 3.01
CA GLU A 66 -26.46 -4.72 1.58
C GLU A 66 -25.44 -3.94 0.73
N VAL A 67 -25.27 -2.64 1.01
CA VAL A 67 -24.26 -1.81 0.33
C VAL A 67 -22.87 -2.35 0.60
N PHE A 68 -22.58 -2.71 1.85
CA PHE A 68 -21.29 -3.29 2.22
C PHE A 68 -21.05 -4.65 1.52
N LYS A 69 -22.06 -5.53 1.47
CA LYS A 69 -21.98 -6.82 0.76
C LYS A 69 -21.72 -6.61 -0.74
N LYS A 70 -22.43 -5.68 -1.38
CA LYS A 70 -22.20 -5.35 -2.79
C LYS A 70 -20.79 -4.82 -3.02
N ALA A 71 -20.36 -3.84 -2.23
CA ALA A 71 -19.01 -3.26 -2.35
C ALA A 71 -17.92 -4.31 -2.11
N SER A 72 -18.09 -5.19 -1.11
CA SER A 72 -17.12 -6.26 -0.84
C SER A 72 -17.09 -7.32 -1.95
N ALA A 73 -18.23 -7.65 -2.54
CA ALA A 73 -18.29 -8.57 -3.68
C ALA A 73 -17.66 -7.97 -4.93
N ASP A 74 -17.90 -6.70 -5.21
CA ASP A 74 -17.28 -5.98 -6.33
C ASP A 74 -15.75 -5.87 -6.15
N LEU A 75 -15.30 -5.58 -4.93
CA LEU A 75 -13.88 -5.55 -4.60
C LEU A 75 -13.26 -6.94 -4.82
N ALA A 76 -13.84 -7.99 -4.26
CA ALA A 76 -13.36 -9.35 -4.43
C ALA A 76 -13.33 -9.79 -5.90
N ALA A 77 -14.31 -9.34 -6.71
CA ALA A 77 -14.32 -9.61 -8.14
C ALA A 77 -13.16 -8.91 -8.88
N ARG A 78 -12.84 -7.67 -8.50
CA ARG A 78 -11.72 -6.91 -9.07
C ARG A 78 -10.36 -7.44 -8.59
N GLU A 79 -10.28 -7.96 -7.38
CA GLU A 79 -9.06 -8.53 -6.79
C GLU A 79 -8.73 -9.94 -7.29
N LYS A 80 -9.62 -10.60 -8.05
CA LYS A 80 -9.35 -11.94 -8.60
C LYS A 80 -8.10 -12.02 -9.46
N GLY A 81 -7.71 -10.92 -10.10
CA GLY A 81 -6.51 -10.85 -10.91
C GLY A 81 -5.22 -10.56 -10.15
N ILE A 82 -5.29 -10.32 -8.83
CA ILE A 82 -4.09 -10.09 -8.02
C ILE A 82 -3.30 -11.40 -7.91
N LEU A 83 -1.97 -11.31 -8.05
CA LEU A 83 -1.09 -12.46 -7.92
C LEU A 83 -1.19 -13.06 -6.52
N GLN A 84 -1.61 -14.31 -6.44
CA GLN A 84 -1.76 -15.04 -5.18
C GLN A 84 -0.41 -15.63 -4.79
N ALA A 85 0.36 -14.90 -3.98
CA ALA A 85 1.67 -15.30 -3.52
C ALA A 85 1.81 -15.08 -2.01
N GLU A 86 2.57 -15.95 -1.35
CA GLU A 86 2.91 -15.81 0.07
C GLU A 86 4.23 -15.07 0.26
N THR A 87 5.12 -15.13 -0.74
CA THR A 87 6.43 -14.48 -0.71
C THR A 87 6.69 -13.67 -1.97
N ALA A 88 7.59 -12.68 -1.85
CA ALA A 88 8.06 -11.88 -2.98
C ALA A 88 8.62 -12.72 -4.13
N ALA A 89 9.42 -13.72 -3.80
CA ALA A 89 10.03 -14.63 -4.78
C ALA A 89 8.97 -15.46 -5.52
N GLN A 90 7.91 -15.89 -4.82
CA GLN A 90 6.82 -16.64 -5.42
C GLN A 90 6.02 -15.77 -6.41
N ALA A 91 5.74 -14.50 -6.06
CA ALA A 91 5.06 -13.57 -6.96
C ALA A 91 5.87 -13.35 -8.25
N GLN A 92 7.17 -13.15 -8.11
CA GLN A 92 8.08 -12.98 -9.25
C GLN A 92 8.19 -14.25 -10.10
N ALA A 93 8.20 -15.42 -9.46
CA ALA A 93 8.19 -16.69 -10.17
C ALA A 93 6.90 -16.91 -10.96
N GLN A 94 5.74 -16.51 -10.43
CA GLN A 94 4.47 -16.56 -11.14
C GLN A 94 4.49 -15.63 -12.38
N LEU A 95 4.98 -14.39 -12.24
CA LEU A 95 5.14 -13.47 -13.38
C LEU A 95 6.04 -14.08 -14.46
N LEU A 96 7.17 -14.64 -14.06
CA LEU A 96 8.09 -15.28 -15.00
C LEU A 96 7.46 -16.48 -15.70
N GLN A 97 6.66 -17.27 -14.97
CA GLN A 97 5.92 -18.39 -15.56
C GLN A 97 4.88 -17.93 -16.59
N ILE A 98 4.18 -16.82 -16.33
CA ILE A 98 3.24 -16.22 -17.29
C ILE A 98 4.00 -15.86 -18.58
N VAL A 99 5.09 -15.11 -18.46
CA VAL A 99 5.88 -14.70 -19.62
C VAL A 99 6.44 -15.89 -20.40
N ARG A 100 6.94 -16.91 -19.69
CA ARG A 100 7.44 -18.16 -20.31
C ARG A 100 6.35 -18.93 -21.04
N ARG A 101 5.18 -19.06 -20.43
CA ARG A 101 4.02 -19.72 -21.02
C ARG A 101 3.60 -19.05 -22.31
N LEU A 102 3.54 -17.71 -22.32
CA LEU A 102 3.17 -16.94 -23.49
C LEU A 102 4.26 -17.01 -24.58
N GLY A 103 5.52 -16.90 -24.22
CA GLY A 103 6.63 -17.05 -25.17
C GLY A 103 6.70 -18.43 -25.81
N ALA A 104 6.40 -19.49 -25.03
CA ALA A 104 6.35 -20.85 -25.54
C ALA A 104 5.15 -21.15 -26.44
N ALA A 105 4.10 -20.35 -26.37
CA ALA A 105 2.92 -20.47 -27.23
C ALA A 105 3.14 -19.88 -28.64
N GLU A 106 4.18 -19.08 -28.82
CA GLU A 106 4.55 -18.53 -30.14
C GLU A 106 5.21 -19.56 -31.05
N ASN A 107 5.14 -19.32 -32.35
CA ASN A 107 5.75 -20.20 -33.34
C ASN A 107 6.69 -19.41 -34.29
N PRO A 108 8.01 -19.62 -34.22
CA PRO A 108 8.75 -20.46 -33.25
C PRO A 108 8.64 -19.92 -31.81
N ALA A 109 8.87 -20.78 -30.81
CA ALA A 109 8.85 -20.37 -29.41
C ALA A 109 9.91 -19.27 -29.14
N ILE A 110 9.54 -18.29 -28.31
CA ILE A 110 10.41 -17.20 -27.93
C ILE A 110 11.29 -17.67 -26.74
N ASP A 111 12.62 -17.59 -26.93
CA ASP A 111 13.58 -17.92 -25.89
C ASP A 111 13.89 -16.72 -25.01
N ILE A 112 13.81 -16.91 -23.69
CA ILE A 112 14.21 -15.92 -22.70
C ILE A 112 15.73 -16.05 -22.45
N ARG A 113 16.48 -15.02 -22.89
CA ARG A 113 17.94 -14.96 -22.79
C ARG A 113 18.41 -14.67 -21.36
N SER A 114 17.75 -13.71 -20.70
CA SER A 114 18.07 -13.34 -19.32
C SER A 114 16.82 -12.89 -18.57
N THR A 115 16.88 -13.02 -17.25
CA THR A 115 15.81 -12.61 -16.35
C THR A 115 16.41 -11.83 -15.19
N GLU A 116 15.82 -10.71 -14.85
CA GLU A 116 16.19 -9.87 -13.70
C GLU A 116 14.97 -9.65 -12.82
N LEU A 117 15.11 -10.00 -11.55
CA LEU A 117 14.06 -9.84 -10.54
C LEU A 117 14.24 -8.50 -9.84
N ASN A 118 13.25 -7.63 -9.92
CA ASN A 118 13.29 -6.33 -9.27
C ASN A 118 12.65 -6.41 -7.87
N PRO A 119 13.09 -5.58 -6.91
CA PRO A 119 12.46 -5.55 -5.60
C PRO A 119 11.00 -5.10 -5.70
N ILE A 120 10.13 -5.68 -4.86
CA ILE A 120 8.72 -5.27 -4.78
C ILE A 120 8.65 -3.83 -4.29
N ARG A 121 7.86 -3.02 -4.97
CA ARG A 121 7.62 -1.62 -4.65
C ARG A 121 6.21 -1.43 -4.10
N PRO A 122 5.98 -0.42 -3.25
CA PRO A 122 4.64 -0.05 -2.83
C PRO A 122 3.85 0.50 -4.03
N PHE A 123 2.61 0.06 -4.17
CA PHE A 123 1.64 0.56 -5.16
C PHE A 123 0.40 1.06 -4.42
N GLY A 124 0.29 2.36 -4.26
CA GLY A 124 -0.70 2.98 -3.37
C GLY A 124 -0.53 2.54 -1.90
N ASP A 125 -1.61 2.62 -1.14
CA ASP A 125 -1.58 2.31 0.30
C ASP A 125 -1.86 0.84 0.62
N SER A 126 -2.54 0.13 -0.29
CA SER A 126 -3.09 -1.21 -0.02
C SER A 126 -2.39 -2.34 -0.77
N TYR A 127 -1.57 -2.04 -1.77
CA TYR A 127 -0.96 -3.04 -2.64
C TYR A 127 0.54 -2.86 -2.78
N GLY A 128 1.17 -3.86 -3.38
CA GLY A 128 2.54 -3.81 -3.88
C GLY A 128 2.58 -4.11 -5.38
N GLU A 129 3.68 -3.76 -6.01
CA GLU A 129 4.00 -4.08 -7.40
C GLU A 129 5.22 -4.99 -7.43
N ALA A 130 5.06 -6.21 -7.92
CA ALA A 130 6.15 -7.11 -8.24
C ALA A 130 6.50 -6.95 -9.71
N SER A 131 7.78 -6.82 -10.05
CA SER A 131 8.21 -6.68 -11.44
C SER A 131 9.39 -7.59 -11.77
N VAL A 132 9.38 -8.06 -13.01
CA VAL A 132 10.41 -8.91 -13.59
C VAL A 132 10.80 -8.35 -14.95
N ALA A 133 12.08 -8.11 -15.19
CA ALA A 133 12.60 -7.76 -16.49
C ALA A 133 13.13 -9.02 -17.20
N VAL A 134 12.69 -9.22 -18.42
CA VAL A 134 13.13 -10.32 -19.28
C VAL A 134 13.75 -9.78 -20.55
N GLN A 135 14.81 -10.39 -21.02
CA GLN A 135 15.41 -10.12 -22.29
C GLN A 135 15.10 -11.27 -23.25
N ILE A 136 14.49 -10.94 -24.36
CA ILE A 136 14.07 -11.88 -25.39
C ILE A 136 14.63 -11.49 -26.73
N GLU A 137 14.76 -12.45 -27.62
CA GLU A 137 15.04 -12.24 -29.04
C GLU A 137 13.92 -12.88 -29.86
N CYS A 138 13.22 -12.08 -30.63
CA CYS A 138 12.05 -12.51 -31.38
C CYS A 138 11.83 -11.67 -32.63
N ARG A 139 10.91 -12.10 -33.48
CA ARG A 139 10.44 -11.30 -34.62
C ARG A 139 9.46 -10.23 -34.14
N ILE A 140 9.29 -9.18 -34.93
CA ILE A 140 8.40 -8.06 -34.57
C ILE A 140 6.96 -8.54 -34.41
N ASP A 141 6.48 -9.42 -35.30
CA ASP A 141 5.15 -10.01 -35.22
C ASP A 141 4.93 -10.79 -33.91
N GLN A 142 5.92 -11.60 -33.50
CA GLN A 142 5.89 -12.33 -32.23
C GLN A 142 5.89 -11.39 -31.02
N LEU A 143 6.65 -10.30 -31.07
CA LEU A 143 6.63 -9.29 -30.02
C LEU A 143 5.24 -8.70 -29.83
N VAL A 144 4.58 -8.32 -30.94
CA VAL A 144 3.23 -7.75 -30.90
C VAL A 144 2.22 -8.76 -30.32
N ASN A 145 2.30 -10.02 -30.76
CA ASN A 145 1.44 -11.09 -30.25
C ASN A 145 1.67 -11.32 -28.75
N LEU A 146 2.94 -11.36 -28.30
CA LEU A 146 3.29 -11.52 -26.89
C LEU A 146 2.71 -10.40 -26.02
N LEU A 147 2.83 -9.13 -26.50
CA LEU A 147 2.26 -7.99 -25.77
C LEU A 147 0.73 -8.06 -25.72
N ALA A 148 0.07 -8.38 -26.82
CA ALA A 148 -1.37 -8.56 -26.86
C ALA A 148 -1.83 -9.72 -25.95
N ALA A 149 -1.07 -10.83 -25.93
CA ALA A 149 -1.35 -11.95 -25.06
C ALA A 149 -1.16 -11.61 -23.57
N LEU A 150 -0.21 -10.74 -23.21
CA LEU A 150 -0.04 -10.22 -21.86
C LEU A 150 -1.23 -9.38 -21.41
N GLU A 151 -1.79 -8.54 -22.26
CA GLU A 151 -2.95 -7.71 -21.94
C GLU A 151 -4.24 -8.51 -21.73
N THR A 152 -4.34 -9.69 -22.33
CA THR A 152 -5.53 -10.56 -22.25
C THR A 152 -5.48 -11.55 -21.08
N GLN A 153 -4.44 -11.51 -20.26
CA GLN A 153 -4.32 -12.42 -19.11
C GLN A 153 -5.39 -12.10 -18.05
N PRO A 154 -5.90 -13.13 -17.34
CA PRO A 154 -6.83 -12.94 -16.23
C PRO A 154 -6.16 -12.30 -15.01
N GLU A 155 -4.85 -12.41 -14.89
CA GLU A 155 -4.05 -11.79 -13.84
C GLU A 155 -3.84 -10.29 -14.14
N LEU A 156 -3.81 -9.45 -13.08
CA LEU A 156 -3.50 -8.03 -13.20
C LEU A 156 -2.00 -7.83 -13.47
N VAL A 157 -1.63 -8.02 -14.72
CA VAL A 157 -0.27 -7.92 -15.23
C VAL A 157 -0.21 -6.82 -16.28
N ALA A 158 0.87 -6.04 -16.27
CA ALA A 158 1.08 -4.96 -17.23
C ALA A 158 2.54 -4.91 -17.68
N THR A 159 2.77 -4.46 -18.90
CA THR A 159 4.11 -4.10 -19.39
C THR A 159 4.44 -2.68 -18.94
N THR A 160 5.45 -2.53 -18.09
CA THR A 160 5.85 -1.25 -17.50
C THR A 160 6.94 -0.54 -18.30
N ASP A 161 7.86 -1.30 -18.90
CA ASP A 161 8.96 -0.78 -19.70
C ASP A 161 9.26 -1.73 -20.86
N LEU A 162 9.54 -1.16 -22.02
CA LEU A 162 9.91 -1.90 -23.23
C LEU A 162 11.06 -1.18 -23.92
N ARG A 163 12.19 -1.87 -24.07
CA ARG A 163 13.38 -1.33 -24.73
C ARG A 163 13.88 -2.24 -25.81
N VAL A 164 13.97 -1.73 -27.01
CA VAL A 164 14.64 -2.42 -28.13
C VAL A 164 16.13 -2.18 -27.99
N LEU A 165 16.89 -3.26 -27.80
CA LEU A 165 18.34 -3.24 -27.59
C LEU A 165 19.09 -3.26 -28.90
N SER A 166 18.66 -4.13 -29.81
CA SER A 166 19.26 -4.26 -31.15
C SER A 166 18.26 -4.83 -32.13
N SER A 167 18.54 -4.63 -33.40
CA SER A 167 17.74 -5.23 -34.49
C SER A 167 18.67 -5.89 -35.51
N ASN A 168 18.28 -7.07 -36.00
CA ASN A 168 18.93 -7.78 -37.07
C ASN A 168 18.04 -7.75 -38.32
N ALA A 169 18.37 -6.86 -39.27
CA ALA A 169 17.58 -6.70 -40.51
C ALA A 169 17.62 -7.94 -41.42
N LYS A 170 18.70 -8.73 -41.37
CA LYS A 170 18.84 -9.95 -42.20
C LYS A 170 17.91 -11.06 -41.71
N GLU A 171 17.83 -11.24 -40.42
CA GLU A 171 17.01 -12.29 -39.78
C GLU A 171 15.63 -11.77 -39.38
N LYS A 172 15.38 -10.47 -39.54
CA LYS A 172 14.13 -9.78 -39.13
C LYS A 172 13.80 -10.00 -37.62
N THR A 173 14.84 -10.11 -36.78
CA THR A 173 14.72 -10.27 -35.34
C THR A 173 15.10 -9.00 -34.61
N VAL A 174 14.54 -8.84 -33.44
CA VAL A 174 14.82 -7.77 -32.48
C VAL A 174 15.15 -8.36 -31.13
N ALA A 175 16.21 -7.85 -30.50
CA ALA A 175 16.47 -8.12 -29.11
C ALA A 175 15.79 -7.03 -28.28
N VAL A 176 14.91 -7.47 -27.37
CA VAL A 176 14.06 -6.59 -26.57
C VAL A 176 14.19 -6.92 -25.10
N ARG A 177 14.25 -5.88 -24.25
CA ARG A 177 14.07 -5.99 -22.83
C ARG A 177 12.66 -5.51 -22.48
N ILE A 178 11.90 -6.37 -21.83
CA ILE A 178 10.52 -6.09 -21.39
C ILE A 178 10.50 -6.20 -19.88
N THR A 179 9.95 -5.19 -19.22
CA THR A 179 9.65 -5.26 -17.79
C THR A 179 8.16 -5.49 -17.61
N VAL A 180 7.81 -6.60 -17.03
CA VAL A 180 6.44 -7.00 -16.73
C VAL A 180 6.22 -6.83 -15.23
N SER A 181 5.15 -6.17 -14.85
CA SER A 181 4.75 -5.99 -13.46
C SER A 181 3.38 -6.59 -13.19
N GLY A 182 3.16 -6.98 -11.95
CA GLY A 182 1.89 -7.50 -11.47
C GLY A 182 1.59 -7.01 -10.06
N ILE A 183 0.30 -6.90 -9.78
CA ILE A 183 -0.18 -6.43 -8.47
C ILE A 183 -0.13 -7.58 -7.46
N VAL A 184 0.39 -7.26 -6.28
CA VAL A 184 0.52 -8.19 -5.15
C VAL A 184 -0.03 -7.57 -3.86
N PRO A 185 -0.43 -8.38 -2.85
CA PRO A 185 -0.86 -7.86 -1.57
C PRO A 185 0.24 -7.03 -0.87
N ARG A 186 -0.15 -6.00 -0.13
CA ARG A 186 0.75 -5.08 0.60
C ARG A 186 1.74 -5.77 1.53
N ARG A 187 1.34 -6.90 2.14
CA ARG A 187 2.19 -7.69 3.04
C ARG A 187 3.53 -8.13 2.44
N LEU A 188 3.63 -8.18 1.11
CA LEU A 188 4.85 -8.60 0.39
C LEU A 188 5.83 -7.45 0.13
N VAL A 189 5.44 -6.21 0.45
CA VAL A 189 6.30 -5.03 0.29
C VAL A 189 7.27 -4.96 1.47
N PRO A 190 8.60 -4.90 1.25
CA PRO A 190 9.57 -4.75 2.32
C PRO A 190 9.39 -3.44 3.10
N GLU A 191 9.40 -3.49 4.44
CA GLU A 191 9.24 -2.29 5.29
C GLU A 191 10.27 -1.18 5.02
N LYS A 192 11.48 -1.53 4.62
CA LYS A 192 12.56 -0.57 4.29
C LYS A 192 12.23 0.36 3.11
N ALA A 193 11.28 0.02 2.27
CA ALA A 193 10.83 0.88 1.18
C ALA A 193 9.96 2.06 1.65
N GLN A 194 9.51 2.07 2.92
CA GLN A 194 8.65 3.12 3.48
C GLN A 194 9.44 4.30 4.06
N GLY A 195 10.76 4.18 4.25
CA GLY A 195 11.61 5.16 4.96
C GLY A 195 12.21 6.28 4.12
N GLY A 196 11.83 6.45 2.86
CA GLY A 196 12.39 7.45 1.95
C GLY A 196 11.84 8.88 2.06
N LYS A 197 11.20 9.27 3.18
CA LYS A 197 10.84 10.67 3.40
C LYS A 197 12.09 11.42 3.87
N LYS A 198 12.77 12.06 2.93
CA LYS A 198 13.88 12.99 3.17
C LYS A 198 13.45 14.03 4.21
N THR A 199 13.93 13.90 5.43
CA THR A 199 14.12 15.04 6.33
C THR A 199 15.26 15.87 5.74
N GLY A 200 14.90 16.87 4.94
CA GLY A 200 15.81 17.92 4.53
C GLY A 200 16.22 18.68 5.77
N GLY A 201 17.39 18.35 6.32
CA GLY A 201 18.07 19.19 7.29
C GLY A 201 18.46 20.47 6.58
N SER A 202 17.84 21.57 6.99
CA SER A 202 18.34 22.92 6.75
C SER A 202 19.40 23.18 7.81
N SER A 203 20.64 23.13 7.38
CA SER A 203 21.77 23.76 8.08
C SER A 203 22.09 25.06 7.34
N LEU A 204 21.77 26.18 7.96
CA LEU A 204 22.59 27.41 7.96
C LEU A 204 22.00 28.34 8.99
#